data_1c887d7ca7c17fa4ec4f503cc0570ef1
#
_entry.id   1c887d7ca7c17fa4ec4f503cc0570ef1
#
_cell.length_a   1.000
_cell.length_b   1.000
_cell.length_c   1.000
_cell.angle_alpha   90.00
_cell.angle_beta   90.00
_cell.angle_gamma   90.00
#
_symmetry.space_group_name_H-M   'P 1'
#
loop_
_entity.id
_entity.type
_entity.pdbx_description
1 polymer ?
#
loop_
_entity_poly.entity_id
_entity_poly.type
_entity_poly.pdbx_seq_one_letter_code
_entity_poly.pdbx_strand_id
1 'polypeptide(L)'
;RGLGDVYKRQVYTDKVEAYYRKNISKKLAIEALKAVKAFYNGESFVDGTSGESLKTYIDFIVSKNNLSNIYLSQQINDKFNNSEQMLLQLNDNFVEQINGNLLQFLYTYDAIQEGVVKLKTDMLSVLSIAVDYVDADGD
;
A
#
# COMPACT_ATOMS: atom_id res chain seq x y z
N ARG A 1 -15.77 1.06 9.35
CA ARG A 1 -15.78 -0.39 9.61
C ARG A 1 -15.72 -0.59 11.12
N GLY A 2 -16.74 -1.23 11.72
CA GLY A 2 -16.82 -1.38 13.16
C GLY A 2 -15.95 -2.52 13.70
N LEU A 3 -15.76 -2.54 15.03
CA LEU A 3 -15.04 -3.60 15.77
C LEU A 3 -15.48 -5.03 15.42
N GLY A 4 -16.70 -5.22 14.89
CA GLY A 4 -17.20 -6.53 14.44
C GLY A 4 -16.42 -7.16 13.27
N ASP A 5 -15.78 -6.35 12.42
CA ASP A 5 -15.00 -6.86 11.28
C ASP A 5 -13.63 -7.41 11.72
N VAL A 6 -13.07 -6.93 12.83
CA VAL A 6 -11.79 -7.41 13.36
C VAL A 6 -11.90 -8.86 13.85
N TYR A 7 -13.02 -9.23 14.43
CA TYR A 7 -13.27 -10.59 14.93
C TYR A 7 -13.58 -11.63 13.84
N LYS A 8 -13.91 -11.17 12.62
CA LYS A 8 -14.18 -12.07 11.48
C LYS A 8 -12.95 -12.35 10.61
N ARG A 9 -11.86 -11.62 10.82
CA ARG A 9 -10.61 -11.84 10.07
C ARG A 9 -9.90 -13.06 10.64
N GLN A 10 -9.89 -14.12 9.88
CA GLN A 10 -9.14 -15.33 10.20
C GLN A 10 -7.69 -15.16 9.73
N VAL A 11 -6.74 -15.34 10.65
CA VAL A 11 -5.32 -15.22 10.34
C VAL A 11 -4.73 -16.62 10.22
N TYR A 12 -4.18 -16.93 9.05
CA TYR A 12 -3.54 -18.20 8.75
C TYR A 12 -2.03 -18.02 8.74
N THR A 13 -1.37 -18.32 9.85
CA THR A 13 0.08 -18.17 10.00
C THR A 13 0.86 -19.08 9.07
N ASP A 14 0.30 -20.23 8.70
CA ASP A 14 0.87 -21.19 7.76
C ASP A 14 0.84 -20.73 6.30
N LYS A 15 0.06 -19.67 6.00
CA LYS A 15 -0.07 -19.07 4.66
C LYS A 15 0.71 -17.76 4.51
N VAL A 16 1.40 -17.32 5.56
CA VAL A 16 2.25 -16.12 5.47
C VAL A 16 3.42 -16.41 4.54
N GLU A 17 3.59 -15.55 3.54
CA GLU A 17 4.74 -15.62 2.63
C GLU A 17 6.06 -15.58 3.42
N ALA A 18 7.06 -16.30 2.95
CA ALA A 18 8.35 -16.45 3.64
C ALA A 18 8.29 -17.15 5.01
N TYR A 19 7.23 -17.89 5.31
CA TYR A 19 7.10 -18.63 6.57
C TYR A 19 8.34 -19.48 6.91
N TYR A 20 8.90 -20.18 5.91
CA TYR A 20 10.10 -21.01 6.08
C TYR A 20 11.41 -20.21 6.19
N ARG A 21 11.38 -18.93 5.85
CA ARG A 21 12.50 -17.99 5.93
C ARG A 21 12.24 -16.96 7.01
N LYS A 22 12.15 -17.41 8.25
CA LYS A 22 11.90 -16.56 9.41
C LYS A 22 12.79 -15.32 9.43
N ASN A 23 12.26 -14.20 9.90
CA ASN A 23 12.93 -12.89 10.06
C ASN A 23 13.19 -12.13 8.75
N ILE A 24 12.57 -12.51 7.63
CA ILE A 24 12.67 -11.74 6.37
C ILE A 24 11.34 -11.21 5.85
N SER A 25 10.22 -11.62 6.43
CA SER A 25 8.88 -11.23 5.94
C SER A 25 8.66 -9.73 5.94
N LYS A 26 9.04 -9.02 7.03
CA LYS A 26 8.99 -7.56 7.09
C LYS A 26 9.88 -6.91 6.02
N LYS A 27 11.10 -7.39 5.83
CA LYS A 27 12.01 -6.85 4.83
C LYS A 27 11.42 -6.96 3.43
N LEU A 28 10.86 -8.13 3.08
CA LEU A 28 10.22 -8.34 1.78
C LEU A 28 9.03 -7.40 1.58
N ALA A 29 8.17 -7.21 2.59
CA ALA A 29 7.05 -6.30 2.52
C ALA A 29 7.50 -4.84 2.34
N ILE A 30 8.53 -4.39 3.04
CA ILE A 30 9.08 -3.04 2.91
C ILE A 30 9.68 -2.83 1.52
N GLU A 31 10.46 -3.78 1.00
CA GLU A 31 11.06 -3.67 -0.34
C GLU A 31 9.98 -3.67 -1.44
N ALA A 32 8.92 -4.46 -1.29
CA ALA A 32 7.78 -4.42 -2.20
C ALA A 32 7.08 -3.05 -2.18
N LEU A 33 6.83 -2.49 -0.99
CA LEU A 33 6.23 -1.15 -0.86
C LEU A 33 7.12 -0.05 -1.44
N LYS A 34 8.44 -0.10 -1.20
CA LYS A 34 9.41 0.82 -1.79
C LYS A 34 9.39 0.77 -3.31
N ALA A 35 9.33 -0.42 -3.89
CA ALA A 35 9.26 -0.59 -5.33
C ALA A 35 8.00 0.06 -5.94
N VAL A 36 6.83 -0.13 -5.31
CA VAL A 36 5.58 0.51 -5.73
C VAL A 36 5.68 2.04 -5.61
N LYS A 37 6.24 2.54 -4.51
CA LYS A 37 6.42 3.97 -4.25
C LYS A 37 7.38 4.60 -5.26
N ALA A 38 8.52 3.94 -5.55
CA ALA A 38 9.48 4.38 -6.55
C ALA A 38 8.85 4.44 -7.95
N PHE A 39 8.09 3.41 -8.34
CA PHE A 39 7.35 3.38 -9.60
C PHE A 39 6.34 4.53 -9.69
N TYR A 40 5.56 4.74 -8.62
CA TYR A 40 4.58 5.83 -8.56
C TYR A 40 5.22 7.22 -8.72
N ASN A 41 6.39 7.43 -8.11
CA ASN A 41 7.14 8.69 -8.15
C ASN A 41 8.07 8.81 -9.37
N GLY A 42 8.21 7.77 -10.19
CA GLY A 42 9.12 7.75 -11.34
C GLY A 42 10.60 7.73 -10.95
N GLU A 43 10.92 7.09 -9.84
CA GLU A 43 12.31 6.97 -9.36
C GLU A 43 13.03 5.82 -10.07
N SER A 44 14.20 6.12 -10.61
CA SER A 44 15.07 5.12 -11.26
C SER A 44 15.73 4.19 -10.24
N PHE A 45 15.67 2.89 -10.49
CA PHE A 45 16.37 1.91 -9.66
C PHE A 45 17.89 1.94 -9.80
N VAL A 46 18.41 2.55 -10.87
CA VAL A 46 19.83 2.55 -11.18
C VAL A 46 20.58 3.65 -10.45
N ASP A 47 20.01 4.85 -10.45
CA ASP A 47 20.70 6.07 -9.99
C ASP A 47 19.83 6.94 -9.06
N GLY A 48 18.59 6.52 -8.78
CA GLY A 48 17.68 7.27 -7.91
C GLY A 48 17.17 8.59 -8.49
N THR A 49 17.42 8.86 -9.78
CA THR A 49 16.90 10.06 -10.44
C THR A 49 15.39 9.93 -10.62
N SER A 50 14.67 11.07 -10.53
CA SER A 50 13.22 11.10 -10.74
C SER A 50 12.89 11.66 -12.11
N GLY A 51 11.89 11.07 -12.77
CA GLY A 51 11.39 11.48 -14.07
C GLY A 51 9.87 11.62 -14.11
N GLU A 52 9.32 11.61 -15.33
CA GLU A 52 7.88 11.55 -15.56
C GLU A 52 7.28 10.32 -14.88
N SER A 53 6.13 10.47 -14.24
CA SER A 53 5.57 9.48 -13.33
C SER A 53 4.05 9.52 -13.28
N LEU A 54 3.44 8.51 -12.66
CA LEU A 54 2.02 8.57 -12.34
C LEU A 54 1.67 9.78 -11.47
N LYS A 55 2.54 10.12 -10.52
CA LYS A 55 2.38 11.31 -9.68
C LYS A 55 2.32 12.59 -10.50
N THR A 56 3.31 12.83 -11.38
CA THR A 56 3.37 14.05 -12.21
C THR A 56 2.20 14.10 -13.19
N TYR A 57 1.76 12.95 -13.71
CA TYR A 57 0.61 12.88 -14.60
C TYR A 57 -0.70 13.19 -13.87
N ILE A 58 -0.90 12.73 -12.65
CA ILE A 58 -2.06 13.11 -11.82
C ILE A 58 -2.06 14.62 -11.58
N ASP A 59 -0.93 15.21 -11.19
CA ASP A 59 -0.79 16.65 -10.96
C ASP A 59 -1.16 17.44 -12.22
N PHE A 60 -0.71 16.98 -13.38
CA PHE A 60 -1.05 17.59 -14.67
C PHE A 60 -2.56 17.53 -14.98
N ILE A 61 -3.20 16.36 -14.83
CA ILE A 61 -4.63 16.18 -15.12
C ILE A 61 -5.49 17.00 -14.16
N VAL A 62 -5.15 16.99 -12.87
CA VAL A 62 -5.87 17.78 -11.86
C VAL A 62 -5.80 19.27 -12.16
N SER A 63 -4.60 19.77 -12.48
CA SER A 63 -4.39 21.18 -12.86
C SER A 63 -5.12 21.55 -14.14
N LYS A 64 -4.97 20.75 -15.21
CA LYS A 64 -5.56 21.00 -16.51
C LYS A 64 -7.09 21.06 -16.47
N ASN A 65 -7.73 20.21 -15.70
CA ASN A 65 -9.19 20.10 -15.60
C ASN A 65 -9.80 20.88 -14.44
N ASN A 66 -9.00 21.66 -13.69
CA ASN A 66 -9.42 22.39 -12.49
C ASN A 66 -10.19 21.51 -11.48
N LEU A 67 -9.71 20.29 -11.27
CA LEU A 67 -10.36 19.37 -10.35
C LEU A 67 -10.15 19.80 -8.89
N SER A 68 -11.14 19.51 -8.05
CA SER A 68 -11.12 19.93 -6.63
C SER A 68 -10.04 19.23 -5.79
N ASN A 69 -9.60 18.03 -6.19
CA ASN A 69 -8.64 17.24 -5.41
C ASN A 69 -7.17 17.54 -5.81
N ILE A 70 -6.75 18.79 -5.62
CA ILE A 70 -5.42 19.28 -6.00
C ILE A 70 -4.26 18.62 -5.22
N TYR A 71 -4.56 17.93 -4.10
CA TYR A 71 -3.56 17.25 -3.27
C TYR A 71 -3.55 15.73 -3.42
N LEU A 72 -4.26 15.18 -4.41
CA LEU A 72 -4.41 13.73 -4.54
C LEU A 72 -3.07 13.00 -4.62
N SER A 73 -2.16 13.50 -5.45
CA SER A 73 -0.83 12.88 -5.61
C SER A 73 -0.02 12.85 -4.31
N GLN A 74 -0.11 13.91 -3.54
CA GLN A 74 0.53 13.98 -2.22
C GLN A 74 -0.16 13.04 -1.22
N GLN A 75 -1.49 13.01 -1.19
CA GLN A 75 -2.24 12.12 -0.32
C GLN A 75 -1.91 10.64 -0.57
N ILE A 76 -1.67 10.24 -1.82
CA ILE A 76 -1.21 8.89 -2.16
C ILE A 76 0.18 8.63 -1.56
N ASN A 77 1.12 9.54 -1.72
CA ASN A 77 2.45 9.42 -1.11
C ASN A 77 2.40 9.37 0.43
N ASP A 78 1.51 10.15 1.05
CA ASP A 78 1.32 10.12 2.50
C ASP A 78 0.82 8.75 2.97
N LYS A 79 -0.04 8.08 2.19
CA LYS A 79 -0.47 6.70 2.49
C LYS A 79 0.67 5.70 2.37
N PHE A 80 1.53 5.82 1.34
CA PHE A 80 2.73 4.98 1.23
C PHE A 80 3.68 5.20 2.41
N ASN A 81 3.93 6.46 2.78
CA ASN A 81 4.80 6.79 3.90
C ASN A 81 4.25 6.23 5.22
N ASN A 82 2.94 6.39 5.47
CA ASN A 82 2.30 5.83 6.65
C ASN A 82 2.41 4.31 6.69
N SER A 83 2.15 3.64 5.57
CA SER A 83 2.28 2.19 5.44
C SER A 83 3.71 1.71 5.74
N GLU A 84 4.72 2.43 5.24
CA GLU A 84 6.13 2.14 5.50
C GLU A 84 6.46 2.27 6.99
N GLN A 85 6.01 3.35 7.64
CA GLN A 85 6.23 3.56 9.07
C GLN A 85 5.55 2.47 9.91
N MET A 86 4.36 2.05 9.55
CA MET A 86 3.65 0.98 10.24
C MET A 86 4.38 -0.38 10.07
N LEU A 87 4.86 -0.69 8.85
CA LEU A 87 5.65 -1.89 8.59
C LEU A 87 6.96 -1.92 9.40
N LEU A 88 7.65 -0.79 9.49
CA LEU A 88 8.91 -0.68 10.25
C LEU A 88 8.74 -1.02 11.74
N GLN A 89 7.55 -0.80 12.30
CA GLN A 89 7.26 -1.07 13.72
C GLN A 89 6.95 -2.56 14.00
N LEU A 90 6.71 -3.38 12.96
CA LEU A 90 6.44 -4.80 13.14
C LEU A 90 7.71 -5.59 13.51
N ASN A 91 7.52 -6.78 14.07
CA ASN A 91 8.58 -7.78 14.21
C ASN A 91 9.07 -8.22 12.82
N ASP A 92 10.35 -8.59 12.71
CA ASP A 92 10.93 -9.09 11.44
C ASP A 92 10.29 -10.40 11.00
N ASN A 93 9.82 -11.19 11.95
CA ASN A 93 9.09 -12.43 11.73
C ASN A 93 7.58 -12.18 11.91
N PHE A 94 6.81 -12.28 10.85
CA PHE A 94 5.37 -12.02 10.90
C PHE A 94 4.58 -13.06 11.70
N VAL A 95 5.06 -14.30 11.81
CA VAL A 95 4.42 -15.29 12.68
C VAL A 95 4.56 -14.89 14.15
N GLU A 96 5.74 -14.43 14.55
CA GLU A 96 5.98 -13.90 15.90
C GLU A 96 5.18 -12.61 16.14
N GLN A 97 5.08 -11.74 15.15
CA GLN A 97 4.25 -10.54 15.24
C GLN A 97 2.78 -10.87 15.48
N ILE A 98 2.23 -11.82 14.72
CA ILE A 98 0.83 -12.24 14.84
C ILE A 98 0.57 -12.85 16.23
N ASN A 99 1.47 -13.71 16.70
CA ASN A 99 1.34 -14.36 18.00
C ASN A 99 1.53 -13.39 19.18
N GLY A 100 2.40 -12.40 19.03
CA GLY A 100 2.71 -11.43 20.08
C GLY A 100 1.80 -10.22 20.11
N ASN A 101 1.48 -9.65 18.93
CA ASN A 101 0.62 -8.47 18.81
C ASN A 101 -0.12 -8.45 17.45
N LEU A 102 -1.19 -9.23 17.38
CA LEU A 102 -2.03 -9.32 16.19
C LEU A 102 -2.66 -7.97 15.81
N LEU A 103 -3.09 -7.16 16.78
CA LEU A 103 -3.75 -5.89 16.49
C LEU A 103 -2.84 -4.93 15.71
N GLN A 104 -1.57 -4.83 16.10
CA GLN A 104 -0.60 -4.00 15.36
C GLN A 104 -0.42 -4.50 13.92
N PHE A 105 -0.39 -5.82 13.71
CA PHE A 105 -0.33 -6.41 12.37
C PHE A 105 -1.56 -6.04 11.53
N LEU A 106 -2.77 -6.12 12.12
CA LEU A 106 -4.01 -5.76 11.44
C LEU A 106 -4.09 -4.26 11.11
N TYR A 107 -3.67 -3.38 12.02
CA TYR A 107 -3.60 -1.94 11.75
C TYR A 107 -2.61 -1.61 10.63
N THR A 108 -1.49 -2.33 10.57
CA THR A 108 -0.53 -2.17 9.47
C THR A 108 -1.13 -2.62 8.14
N TYR A 109 -1.84 -3.73 8.12
CA TYR A 109 -2.59 -4.19 6.95
C TYR A 109 -3.62 -3.13 6.51
N ASP A 110 -4.41 -2.58 7.44
CA ASP A 110 -5.40 -1.55 7.13
C ASP A 110 -4.75 -0.28 6.55
N ALA A 111 -3.60 0.14 7.07
CA ALA A 111 -2.86 1.28 6.53
C ALA A 111 -2.42 1.05 5.07
N ILE A 112 -1.96 -0.17 4.74
CA ILE A 112 -1.63 -0.54 3.36
C ILE A 112 -2.87 -0.54 2.48
N GLN A 113 -3.99 -1.10 2.96
CA GLN A 113 -5.27 -1.12 2.22
C GLN A 113 -5.80 0.28 1.94
N GLU A 114 -5.63 1.23 2.84
CA GLU A 114 -5.97 2.63 2.58
C GLU A 114 -5.21 3.21 1.38
N GLY A 115 -3.93 2.86 1.21
CA GLY A 115 -3.15 3.22 0.02
C GLY A 115 -3.70 2.58 -1.25
N VAL A 116 -4.05 1.30 -1.20
CA VAL A 116 -4.68 0.57 -2.32
C VAL A 116 -6.01 1.21 -2.72
N VAL A 117 -6.85 1.58 -1.73
CA VAL A 117 -8.12 2.26 -1.99
C VAL A 117 -7.89 3.60 -2.69
N LYS A 118 -6.93 4.40 -2.23
CA LYS A 118 -6.58 5.69 -2.89
C LYS A 118 -6.18 5.50 -4.35
N LEU A 119 -5.40 4.47 -4.66
CA LEU A 119 -5.01 4.14 -6.03
C LEU A 119 -6.20 3.65 -6.87
N LYS A 120 -6.98 2.71 -6.34
CA LYS A 120 -8.08 2.08 -7.09
C LYS A 120 -9.31 2.97 -7.27
N THR A 121 -9.56 3.91 -6.37
CA THR A 121 -10.73 4.78 -6.45
C THR A 121 -10.37 6.18 -6.93
N ASP A 122 -9.57 6.90 -6.15
CA ASP A 122 -9.36 8.32 -6.38
C ASP A 122 -8.46 8.57 -7.61
N MET A 123 -7.34 7.84 -7.72
CA MET A 123 -6.44 7.99 -8.86
C MET A 123 -7.11 7.56 -10.17
N LEU A 124 -7.74 6.39 -10.19
CA LEU A 124 -8.38 5.88 -11.41
C LEU A 124 -9.56 6.75 -11.82
N SER A 125 -10.30 7.32 -10.86
CA SER A 125 -11.36 8.29 -11.14
C SER A 125 -10.82 9.55 -11.82
N VAL A 126 -9.72 10.12 -11.31
CA VAL A 126 -9.07 11.30 -11.90
C VAL A 126 -8.55 11.00 -13.31
N LEU A 127 -8.01 9.82 -13.54
CA LEU A 127 -7.52 9.38 -14.84
C LEU A 127 -8.63 8.95 -15.80
N SER A 128 -9.90 8.93 -15.35
CA SER A 128 -11.07 8.44 -16.11
C SER A 128 -10.90 7.01 -16.61
N ILE A 129 -10.22 6.17 -15.83
CA ILE A 129 -10.02 4.76 -16.14
C ILE A 129 -11.16 3.97 -15.54
N ALA A 130 -11.93 3.25 -16.37
CA ALA A 130 -12.89 2.28 -15.90
C ALA A 130 -12.14 1.07 -15.30
N VAL A 131 -12.51 0.69 -14.09
CA VAL A 131 -11.98 -0.51 -13.44
C VAL A 131 -13.00 -1.61 -13.61
N ASP A 132 -12.67 -2.62 -14.39
CA ASP A 132 -13.34 -3.91 -14.25
C ASP A 132 -12.86 -4.52 -12.93
N TYR A 133 -13.77 -4.55 -11.97
CA TYR A 133 -13.58 -5.32 -10.75
C TYR A 133 -13.68 -6.81 -11.10
N VAL A 134 -12.67 -7.34 -11.73
CA VAL A 134 -12.43 -8.77 -11.65
C VAL A 134 -11.85 -8.95 -10.25
N ASP A 135 -12.68 -9.42 -9.34
CA ASP A 135 -12.21 -9.85 -8.03
C ASP A 135 -11.17 -10.94 -8.24
N ALA A 136 -9.92 -10.53 -8.27
CA ALA A 136 -8.79 -11.44 -8.24
C ALA A 136 -8.49 -11.92 -6.82
N ASP A 137 -9.41 -11.65 -5.91
CA ASP A 137 -9.44 -12.23 -4.57
C ASP A 137 -9.96 -13.66 -4.76
N GLY A 138 -9.04 -14.55 -5.18
CA GLY A 138 -9.37 -15.96 -5.37
C GLY A 138 -10.00 -16.53 -4.11
N ASP A 139 -11.32 -16.63 -4.14
CA ASP A 139 -12.10 -17.46 -3.24
C ASP A 139 -11.86 -18.95 -3.52
#